data_69f5309e576ed7ec4b82b431580f59fc
#
_entry.id   69f5309e576ed7ec4b82b431580f59fc
#
_cell.length_a   1.000
_cell.length_b   1.000
_cell.length_c   1.000
_cell.angle_alpha   90.00
_cell.angle_beta   90.00
_cell.angle_gamma   90.00
#
_symmetry.space_group_name_H-M   'P 1'
#
loop_
_entity.id
_entity.type
_entity.pdbx_description
1 polymer ?
#
loop_
_entity_poly.entity_id
_entity_poly.type
_entity_poly.pdbx_seq_one_letter_code
_entity_poly.pdbx_strand_id
1 'polypeptide(L)'
;MGEVYSRLKFITTQLSDFIRGIGYDAEYRETLHSNPEILMVPLAIDAGIGEFARNGRVLSPEFGINMPLKAVTTDMPLEPDKPISFGVHEFCMSCESCATYCPPNAIPFGPPADKPPSKIFNNPGFKKWHVRADRCLTFWAANKKKVAHMRGEVHCCLPME
;
A
#
# COMPACT_ATOMS: atom_id res chain seq x y z
N MET A 1 -6.17 12.33 -9.39
CA MET A 1 -5.74 10.94 -9.15
C MET A 1 -5.36 10.22 -10.44
N GLY A 2 -6.11 10.32 -11.53
CA GLY A 2 -5.74 9.73 -12.83
C GLY A 2 -4.37 10.15 -13.32
N GLU A 3 -3.98 11.40 -13.12
CA GLU A 3 -2.68 11.93 -13.53
C GLU A 3 -1.50 11.20 -12.86
N VAL A 4 -1.55 10.95 -11.55
CA VAL A 4 -0.46 10.28 -10.83
C VAL A 4 -0.29 8.85 -11.32
N TYR A 5 -1.38 8.11 -11.52
CA TYR A 5 -1.32 6.76 -12.06
C TYR A 5 -0.84 6.72 -13.51
N SER A 6 -1.22 7.71 -14.32
CA SER A 6 -0.73 7.82 -15.70
C SER A 6 0.78 8.10 -15.75
N ARG A 7 1.28 9.00 -14.91
CA ARG A 7 2.72 9.28 -14.78
C ARG A 7 3.49 8.04 -14.32
N LEU A 8 2.99 7.31 -13.33
CA LEU A 8 3.63 6.07 -12.87
C LEU A 8 3.65 5.00 -13.96
N LYS A 9 2.55 4.85 -14.73
CA LYS A 9 2.54 3.93 -15.87
C LYS A 9 3.60 4.32 -16.88
N PHE A 10 3.68 5.59 -17.24
CA PHE A 10 4.70 6.08 -18.15
C PHE A 10 6.12 5.78 -17.66
N ILE A 11 6.43 6.10 -16.39
CA ILE A 11 7.76 5.85 -15.79
C ILE A 11 8.10 4.35 -15.80
N THR A 12 7.18 3.49 -15.37
CA THR A 12 7.43 2.04 -15.34
C THR A 12 7.55 1.43 -16.73
N THR A 13 6.83 1.96 -17.72
CA THR A 13 6.99 1.55 -19.12
C THR A 13 8.38 1.93 -19.64
N GLN A 14 8.79 3.19 -19.43
CA GLN A 14 10.12 3.64 -19.84
C GLN A 14 11.24 2.86 -19.16
N LEU A 15 11.09 2.53 -17.88
CA LEU A 15 12.04 1.71 -17.15
C LEU A 15 12.12 0.29 -17.74
N SER A 16 10.97 -0.32 -18.05
CA SER A 16 10.94 -1.65 -18.68
C SER A 16 11.60 -1.63 -20.06
N ASP A 17 11.34 -0.60 -20.85
CA ASP A 17 11.94 -0.47 -22.19
C ASP A 17 13.46 -0.23 -22.10
N PHE A 18 13.92 0.54 -21.13
CA PHE A 18 15.34 0.74 -20.86
C PHE A 18 16.02 -0.59 -20.49
N ILE A 19 15.44 -1.36 -19.56
CA ILE A 19 16.00 -2.66 -19.14
C ILE A 19 16.06 -3.63 -20.33
N ARG A 20 15.02 -3.68 -21.15
CA ARG A 20 15.05 -4.47 -22.40
C ARG A 20 16.12 -4.00 -23.37
N GLY A 21 16.32 -2.68 -23.48
CA GLY A 21 17.34 -2.08 -24.35
C GLY A 21 18.77 -2.46 -23.98
N ILE A 22 19.03 -2.79 -22.72
CA ILE A 22 20.34 -3.29 -22.24
C ILE A 22 20.45 -4.82 -22.25
N GLY A 23 19.42 -5.54 -22.75
CA GLY A 23 19.49 -6.97 -23.04
C GLY A 23 18.88 -7.90 -21.99
N TYR A 24 18.07 -7.39 -21.05
CA TYR A 24 17.33 -8.19 -20.06
C TYR A 24 15.84 -8.18 -20.35
N ASP A 25 15.13 -9.19 -19.91
CA ASP A 25 13.67 -9.16 -19.92
C ASP A 25 13.13 -8.25 -18.83
N ALA A 26 12.09 -7.49 -19.16
CA ALA A 26 11.41 -6.64 -18.20
C ALA A 26 9.94 -6.45 -18.56
N GLU A 27 9.08 -6.50 -17.54
CA GLU A 27 7.65 -6.27 -17.70
C GLU A 27 7.13 -5.36 -16.58
N TYR A 28 6.43 -4.28 -16.95
CA TYR A 28 5.76 -3.47 -15.95
C TYR A 28 4.52 -4.20 -15.42
N ARG A 29 4.30 -4.16 -14.12
CA ARG A 29 3.11 -4.77 -13.50
C ARG A 29 2.05 -3.71 -13.23
N GLU A 30 0.89 -3.91 -13.83
CA GLU A 30 -0.23 -3.00 -13.64
C GLU A 30 -0.88 -3.25 -12.28
N THR A 31 -0.98 -2.20 -11.46
CA THR A 31 -1.54 -2.27 -10.11
C THR A 31 -2.99 -1.83 -10.05
N LEU A 32 -3.74 -2.00 -11.13
CA LEU A 32 -5.17 -1.78 -11.12
C LEU A 32 -5.85 -2.81 -10.21
N HIS A 33 -6.97 -2.44 -9.65
CA HIS A 33 -7.77 -3.07 -8.58
C HIS A 33 -7.94 -4.60 -8.63
N SER A 34 -7.42 -5.26 -9.61
CA SER A 34 -7.56 -6.68 -9.91
C SER A 34 -6.24 -7.36 -10.28
N ASN A 35 -5.08 -6.85 -9.83
CA ASN A 35 -3.85 -7.58 -10.08
C ASN A 35 -3.67 -8.68 -9.01
N PRO A 36 -4.04 -9.94 -9.31
CA PRO A 36 -3.87 -11.05 -8.39
C PRO A 36 -2.42 -11.56 -8.35
N GLU A 37 -1.56 -11.10 -9.27
CA GLU A 37 -0.23 -11.67 -9.47
C GLU A 37 0.80 -11.17 -8.45
N ILE A 38 0.73 -9.87 -8.09
CA ILE A 38 1.70 -9.26 -7.16
C ILE A 38 1.00 -8.43 -6.09
N LEU A 39 1.27 -8.76 -4.84
CA LEU A 39 0.84 -7.98 -3.69
C LEU A 39 1.83 -6.85 -3.42
N MET A 40 1.51 -5.63 -3.82
CA MET A 40 2.43 -4.47 -3.77
C MET A 40 2.88 -4.11 -2.35
N VAL A 41 2.02 -4.27 -1.34
CA VAL A 41 2.36 -3.90 0.04
C VAL A 41 3.45 -4.80 0.62
N PRO A 42 3.34 -6.14 0.62
CA PRO A 42 4.43 -7.02 1.02
C PRO A 42 5.71 -6.78 0.21
N LEU A 43 5.61 -6.67 -1.10
CA LEU A 43 6.76 -6.44 -1.97
C LEU A 43 7.51 -5.14 -1.60
N ALA A 44 6.77 -4.06 -1.33
CA ALA A 44 7.38 -2.79 -0.94
C ALA A 44 8.06 -2.86 0.45
N ILE A 45 7.54 -3.68 1.36
CA ILE A 45 8.16 -3.92 2.67
C ILE A 45 9.46 -4.71 2.48
N ASP A 46 9.42 -5.78 1.70
CA ASP A 46 10.60 -6.60 1.41
C ASP A 46 11.68 -5.81 0.67
N ALA A 47 11.28 -4.85 -0.16
CA ALA A 47 12.17 -3.92 -0.86
C ALA A 47 12.64 -2.73 0.01
N GLY A 48 12.39 -2.72 1.32
CA GLY A 48 12.89 -1.67 2.22
C GLY A 48 12.28 -0.27 2.02
N ILE A 49 11.13 -0.17 1.34
CA ILE A 49 10.47 1.14 1.09
C ILE A 49 9.81 1.69 2.36
N GLY A 50 9.42 0.82 3.28
CA GLY A 50 8.78 1.20 4.53
C GLY A 50 8.23 0.02 5.32
N GLU A 51 7.48 0.32 6.37
CA GLU A 51 6.84 -0.69 7.24
C GLU A 51 5.32 -0.74 7.04
N PHE A 52 4.73 -1.84 7.49
CA PHE A 52 3.28 -2.05 7.44
C PHE A 52 2.55 -1.23 8.50
N ALA A 53 1.64 -0.37 8.07
CA ALA A 53 0.85 0.48 8.96
C ALA A 53 -0.56 -0.09 9.24
N ARG A 54 -1.21 0.39 10.32
CA ARG A 54 -2.56 -0.02 10.75
C ARG A 54 -3.60 0.01 9.63
N ASN A 55 -3.53 0.96 8.73
CA ASN A 55 -4.49 1.10 7.62
C ASN A 55 -4.26 0.14 6.46
N GLY A 56 -3.34 -0.82 6.59
CA GLY A 56 -3.04 -1.82 5.57
C GLY A 56 -2.16 -1.33 4.43
N ARG A 57 -1.46 -0.22 4.60
CA ARG A 57 -0.53 0.35 3.61
C ARG A 57 0.90 0.33 4.13
N VAL A 58 1.84 0.61 3.21
CA VAL A 58 3.23 0.88 3.57
C VAL A 58 3.35 2.33 4.02
N LEU A 59 4.03 2.56 5.13
CA LEU A 59 4.46 3.86 5.59
C LEU A 59 5.96 3.98 5.35
N SER A 60 6.35 4.93 4.51
CA SER A 60 7.75 5.25 4.22
C SER A 60 8.24 6.35 5.16
N PRO A 61 9.50 6.30 5.62
CA PRO A 61 10.08 7.38 6.42
C PRO A 61 10.18 8.70 5.65
N GLU A 62 10.37 8.64 4.32
CA GLU A 62 10.53 9.84 3.49
C GLU A 62 9.20 10.39 2.95
N PHE A 63 8.29 9.49 2.54
CA PHE A 63 7.08 9.88 1.79
C PHE A 63 5.79 9.70 2.58
N GLY A 64 5.86 9.20 3.80
CA GLY A 64 4.69 8.88 4.60
C GLY A 64 3.86 7.75 3.99
N ILE A 65 2.53 7.83 4.14
CA ILE A 65 1.60 6.76 3.78
C ILE A 65 0.91 6.97 2.42
N ASN A 66 1.02 8.16 1.84
CA ASN A 66 0.30 8.55 0.63
C ASN A 66 1.14 8.40 -0.63
N MET A 67 1.76 7.26 -0.81
CA MET A 67 2.53 6.96 -2.02
C MET A 67 1.85 5.86 -2.84
N PRO A 68 1.66 6.05 -4.14
CA PRO A 68 1.26 4.99 -5.04
C PRO A 68 2.47 4.11 -5.39
N LEU A 69 2.26 2.80 -5.42
CA LEU A 69 3.29 1.81 -5.71
C LEU A 69 3.08 1.22 -7.10
N LYS A 70 4.17 0.97 -7.80
CA LYS A 70 4.25 0.23 -9.05
C LYS A 70 5.49 -0.66 -9.04
N ALA A 71 5.45 -1.74 -9.82
CA ALA A 71 6.59 -2.65 -9.95
C ALA A 71 6.91 -2.94 -11.41
N VAL A 72 8.17 -3.24 -11.65
CA VAL A 72 8.69 -3.84 -12.87
C VAL A 72 9.33 -5.16 -12.46
N THR A 73 8.99 -6.23 -13.14
CA THR A 73 9.66 -7.53 -13.00
C THR A 73 10.74 -7.66 -14.05
N THR A 74 11.89 -8.21 -13.71
CA THR A 74 13.02 -8.39 -14.62
C THR A 74 13.85 -9.60 -14.21
N ASP A 75 14.58 -10.16 -15.17
CA ASP A 75 15.60 -11.18 -14.96
C ASP A 75 17.01 -10.58 -14.78
N MET A 76 17.12 -9.24 -14.81
CA MET A 76 18.37 -8.54 -14.57
C MET A 76 18.91 -8.88 -13.16
N PRO A 77 20.19 -9.26 -13.02
CA PRO A 77 20.79 -9.56 -11.72
C PRO A 77 20.93 -8.27 -10.91
N LEU A 78 20.01 -8.06 -9.96
CA LEU A 78 19.99 -6.95 -9.03
C LEU A 78 20.33 -7.43 -7.62
N GLU A 79 21.04 -6.63 -6.86
CA GLU A 79 21.21 -6.88 -5.42
C GLU A 79 19.89 -6.51 -4.71
N PRO A 80 19.29 -7.45 -3.96
CA PRO A 80 18.02 -7.17 -3.28
C PRO A 80 18.26 -6.29 -2.04
N ASP A 81 17.41 -5.30 -1.88
CA ASP A 81 17.31 -4.53 -0.65
C ASP A 81 16.78 -5.38 0.51
N LYS A 82 16.88 -4.86 1.72
CA LYS A 82 16.40 -5.53 2.93
C LYS A 82 15.25 -4.74 3.55
N PRO A 83 14.28 -5.43 4.19
CA PRO A 83 13.25 -4.76 4.96
C PRO A 83 13.86 -3.83 6.01
N ILE A 84 13.24 -2.66 6.17
CA ILE A 84 13.61 -1.68 7.19
C ILE A 84 12.62 -1.70 8.34
N SER A 85 13.07 -1.32 9.54
CA SER A 85 12.23 -1.09 10.70
C SER A 85 12.60 0.23 11.37
N PHE A 86 11.60 1.08 11.56
CA PHE A 86 11.75 2.41 12.18
C PHE A 86 10.62 2.74 13.17
N GLY A 87 9.92 1.72 13.67
CA GLY A 87 8.98 1.85 14.78
C GLY A 87 7.53 2.13 14.37
N VAL A 88 7.13 1.85 13.16
CA VAL A 88 5.73 2.05 12.69
C VAL A 88 4.76 1.17 13.46
N HIS A 89 5.16 -0.05 13.80
CA HIS A 89 4.31 -0.97 14.55
C HIS A 89 3.94 -0.40 15.92
N GLU A 90 4.94 0.02 16.68
CA GLU A 90 4.80 0.61 18.01
C GLU A 90 4.00 1.92 17.97
N PHE A 91 4.31 2.77 16.99
CA PHE A 91 3.56 4.00 16.77
C PHE A 91 2.08 3.71 16.46
N CYS A 92 1.79 2.77 15.58
CA CYS A 92 0.43 2.40 15.21
C CYS A 92 -0.36 1.76 16.37
N MET A 93 0.32 1.12 17.33
CA MET A 93 -0.33 0.58 18.53
C MET A 93 -0.98 1.68 19.38
N SER A 94 -0.36 2.84 19.47
CA SER A 94 -0.83 3.97 20.30
C SER A 94 -1.61 5.03 19.51
N CYS A 95 -1.30 5.25 18.23
CA CYS A 95 -1.84 6.38 17.46
C CYS A 95 -3.34 6.25 17.15
N GLU A 96 -3.78 5.11 16.64
CA GLU A 96 -5.18 4.78 16.25
C GLU A 96 -5.93 5.80 15.37
N SER A 97 -5.31 6.89 14.93
CA SER A 97 -5.95 7.96 14.16
C SER A 97 -6.60 7.45 12.87
N CYS A 98 -5.97 6.48 12.19
CA CYS A 98 -6.53 5.87 10.99
C CYS A 98 -7.88 5.17 11.26
N ALA A 99 -8.04 4.55 12.43
CA ALA A 99 -9.28 3.90 12.83
C ALA A 99 -10.33 4.95 13.25
N THR A 100 -9.91 5.95 14.04
CA THR A 100 -10.77 7.03 14.54
C THR A 100 -11.43 7.82 13.41
N TYR A 101 -10.67 8.18 12.38
CA TYR A 101 -11.17 8.99 11.28
C TYR A 101 -11.63 8.17 10.06
N CYS A 102 -11.75 6.85 10.18
CA CYS A 102 -12.24 6.00 9.09
C CYS A 102 -13.78 6.05 9.00
N PRO A 103 -14.40 6.73 8.02
CA PRO A 103 -15.85 6.90 7.98
C PRO A 103 -16.65 5.59 7.95
N PRO A 104 -16.23 4.55 7.18
CA PRO A 104 -16.90 3.26 7.20
C PRO A 104 -16.49 2.34 8.36
N ASN A 105 -15.68 2.81 9.31
CA ASN A 105 -15.11 1.99 10.38
C ASN A 105 -14.48 0.68 9.82
N ALA A 106 -13.70 0.82 8.76
CA ALA A 106 -13.07 -0.31 8.07
C ALA A 106 -11.71 -0.69 8.68
N ILE A 107 -11.08 0.23 9.42
CA ILE A 107 -9.78 0.02 10.05
C ILE A 107 -9.99 -0.34 11.51
N PRO A 108 -9.42 -1.46 12.00
CA PRO A 108 -9.66 -1.92 13.36
C PRO A 108 -8.90 -1.09 14.41
N PHE A 109 -9.51 -0.95 15.59
CA PHE A 109 -8.87 -0.49 16.81
C PHE A 109 -8.11 -1.63 17.50
N GLY A 110 -7.28 -1.27 18.47
CA GLY A 110 -6.56 -2.20 19.32
C GLY A 110 -5.39 -2.92 18.64
N PRO A 111 -4.93 -4.02 19.18
CA PRO A 111 -3.75 -4.74 18.69
C PRO A 111 -4.03 -5.48 17.37
N PRO A 112 -2.96 -5.80 16.61
CA PRO A 112 -3.09 -6.65 15.42
C PRO A 112 -3.55 -8.07 15.81
N ALA A 113 -4.31 -8.70 14.93
CA ALA A 113 -4.89 -10.01 15.13
C ALA A 113 -4.37 -11.05 14.12
N ASP A 114 -4.31 -12.32 14.54
CA ASP A 114 -3.90 -13.42 13.68
C ASP A 114 -5.02 -13.87 12.74
N LYS A 115 -6.27 -13.73 13.20
CA LYS A 115 -7.44 -14.15 12.43
C LYS A 115 -8.14 -12.94 11.82
N PRO A 116 -8.37 -12.97 10.49
CA PRO A 116 -9.14 -11.93 9.85
C PRO A 116 -10.63 -11.99 10.23
N PRO A 117 -11.32 -10.85 10.32
CA PRO A 117 -12.77 -10.82 10.56
C PRO A 117 -13.59 -11.37 9.38
N SER A 118 -12.99 -11.45 8.20
CA SER A 118 -13.58 -12.02 7.00
C SER A 118 -12.51 -12.79 6.21
N LYS A 119 -12.82 -14.03 5.83
CA LYS A 119 -11.92 -14.84 5.01
C LYS A 119 -11.92 -14.44 3.53
N ILE A 120 -12.94 -13.70 3.09
CA ILE A 120 -13.11 -13.34 1.66
C ILE A 120 -12.19 -12.17 1.27
N PHE A 121 -12.01 -11.20 2.18
CA PHE A 121 -11.33 -9.94 1.87
C PHE A 121 -9.97 -9.78 2.55
N ASN A 122 -9.54 -10.76 3.33
CA ASN A 122 -8.29 -10.70 4.06
C ASN A 122 -7.52 -12.02 3.95
N ASN A 123 -6.24 -11.93 3.64
CA ASN A 123 -5.36 -13.08 3.65
C ASN A 123 -5.04 -13.48 5.10
N PRO A 124 -5.27 -14.77 5.47
CA PRO A 124 -4.82 -15.31 6.73
C PRO A 124 -3.30 -15.54 6.70
N GLY A 125 -2.72 -15.87 7.83
CA GLY A 125 -1.36 -16.41 7.91
C GLY A 125 -0.33 -15.50 8.55
N PHE A 126 -0.64 -14.23 8.81
CA PHE A 126 0.22 -13.35 9.59
C PHE A 126 -0.56 -12.34 10.41
N LYS A 127 0.02 -11.95 11.52
CA LYS A 127 -0.55 -11.02 12.49
C LYS A 127 -0.52 -9.60 11.95
N LYS A 128 -1.69 -9.00 11.77
CA LYS A 128 -1.83 -7.62 11.26
C LYS A 128 -3.14 -6.98 11.68
N TRP A 129 -3.27 -5.68 11.41
CA TRP A 129 -4.57 -5.01 11.44
C TRP A 129 -5.34 -5.35 10.16
N HIS A 130 -6.37 -6.17 10.30
CA HIS A 130 -7.17 -6.64 9.16
C HIS A 130 -8.22 -5.61 8.77
N VAL A 131 -7.92 -4.82 7.75
CA VAL A 131 -8.84 -3.82 7.21
C VAL A 131 -10.07 -4.49 6.58
N ARG A 132 -11.26 -4.00 6.91
CA ARG A 132 -12.53 -4.46 6.34
C ARG A 132 -12.75 -3.84 4.95
N ALA A 133 -12.18 -4.47 3.92
CA ALA A 133 -12.28 -3.99 2.53
C ALA A 133 -13.74 -3.93 2.03
N ASP A 134 -14.60 -4.83 2.50
CA ASP A 134 -16.04 -4.83 2.24
C ASP A 134 -16.68 -3.50 2.65
N ARG A 135 -16.45 -3.02 3.87
CA ARG A 135 -16.95 -1.74 4.35
C ARG A 135 -16.41 -0.57 3.55
N CYS A 136 -15.13 -0.59 3.25
CA CYS A 136 -14.46 0.45 2.46
C CYS A 136 -15.07 0.55 1.06
N LEU A 137 -15.22 -0.57 0.35
CA LEU A 137 -15.79 -0.61 -1.00
C LEU A 137 -17.25 -0.18 -1.02
N THR A 138 -18.07 -0.63 -0.07
CA THR A 138 -19.48 -0.22 0.06
C THR A 138 -19.58 1.28 0.24
N PHE A 139 -18.75 1.85 1.11
CA PHE A 139 -18.71 3.31 1.31
C PHE A 139 -18.30 4.05 0.03
N TRP A 140 -17.32 3.56 -0.70
CA TRP A 140 -16.93 4.15 -1.98
C TRP A 140 -18.05 4.09 -3.02
N ALA A 141 -18.71 2.95 -3.13
CA ALA A 141 -19.83 2.78 -4.06
C ALA A 141 -20.98 3.76 -3.77
N ALA A 142 -21.31 3.93 -2.48
CA ALA A 142 -22.36 4.86 -2.04
C ALA A 142 -21.99 6.35 -2.21
N ASN A 143 -20.70 6.69 -2.11
CA ASN A 143 -20.20 8.07 -2.05
C ASN A 143 -19.34 8.47 -3.24
N LYS A 144 -19.67 8.03 -4.45
CA LYS A 144 -18.87 8.20 -5.69
C LYS A 144 -18.29 9.62 -5.92
N LYS A 145 -19.00 10.67 -5.48
CA LYS A 145 -18.56 12.07 -5.64
C LYS A 145 -17.75 12.62 -4.45
N LYS A 146 -17.89 12.05 -3.24
CA LYS A 146 -17.27 12.57 -2.00
C LYS A 146 -15.92 11.93 -1.67
N VAL A 147 -15.63 10.76 -2.22
CA VAL A 147 -14.42 10.00 -1.89
C VAL A 147 -13.13 10.69 -2.32
N ALA A 148 -13.18 11.51 -3.36
CA ALA A 148 -12.01 12.28 -3.80
C ALA A 148 -11.56 13.32 -2.75
N HIS A 149 -12.49 13.83 -1.93
CA HIS A 149 -12.21 14.85 -0.90
C HIS A 149 -11.61 14.26 0.37
N MET A 150 -12.03 13.05 0.76
CA MET A 150 -11.56 12.40 1.99
C MET A 150 -10.09 11.91 1.95
N ARG A 151 -9.47 11.88 0.77
CA ARG A 151 -8.06 11.50 0.62
C ARG A 151 -7.07 12.59 1.04
N GLY A 152 -7.53 13.85 1.11
CA GLY A 152 -6.72 14.98 1.58
C GLY A 152 -6.75 15.17 3.10
N GLU A 153 -7.73 14.59 3.78
CA GLU A 153 -7.94 14.85 5.23
C GLU A 153 -7.38 13.77 6.15
N VAL A 154 -6.94 12.62 5.62
CA VAL A 154 -6.23 11.62 6.42
C VAL A 154 -4.74 11.99 6.51
N HIS A 155 -4.46 13.12 7.12
CA HIS A 155 -3.09 13.55 7.45
C HIS A 155 -2.56 12.85 8.70
N CYS A 156 -2.83 11.58 8.90
CA CYS A 156 -2.43 10.94 10.12
C CYS A 156 -1.01 10.35 10.14
N CYS A 157 -0.19 10.66 9.17
CA CYS A 157 1.23 10.29 9.23
C CYS A 157 2.04 11.31 8.43
N LEU A 158 2.27 12.47 9.02
CA LEU A 158 3.31 13.39 8.55
C LEU A 158 4.69 12.74 8.78
N PRO A 159 5.69 13.02 7.93
CA PRO A 159 7.04 12.62 8.24
C PRO A 159 7.41 13.12 9.64
N MET A 160 7.95 12.23 10.45
CA MET A 160 8.51 12.62 11.75
C MET A 160 9.83 13.35 11.43
N GLU A 161 9.87 14.66 11.69
CA GLU A 161 11.12 15.42 11.74
C GLU A 161 11.94 15.00 12.96
#